data_9a7ea9a5ba86e220b531f2fdf375e216
#
_entry.id   9a7ea9a5ba86e220b531f2fdf375e216
#
_cell.length_a   1.000
_cell.length_b   1.000
_cell.length_c   1.000
_cell.angle_alpha   90.00
_cell.angle_beta   90.00
_cell.angle_gamma   90.00
#
_symmetry.space_group_name_H-M   'P 1'
#
loop_
_entity.id
_entity.type
_entity.pdbx_description
1 polymer ?
#
loop_
_entity_poly.entity_id
_entity_poly.type
_entity_poly.pdbx_seq_one_letter_code
_entity_poly.pdbx_strand_id
1 'polypeptide(L)'
;TCTNGISISENSYFKEVVTLLTKLILQIAKKEETHCILYKEYNQQESKAFDILLSMGFIKLHSLPTSFVDIYWKSWDEYFKNLRKKYRLFIKNDRIKLDSPKVTIEICEDFGAHADELWALYMNVYRKAEVKFEQLTPQFFKNINNYLKGESSVILIKLDNKIIAFELIIEDKSILRPLYLGLDYKMNEGLSLYFNSISQIIKHGIERNKKTIELGQTSYYPKLKVGARIEPLYFYIKFKNPLLQYLLKYPLKLLFPERTFKTKNIFKDQSLTI
;
A
#
# COMPACT_ATOMS: atom_id res chain seq x y z
N THR A 1 -0.10 2.47 -5.40
CA THR A 1 0.42 1.09 -5.55
C THR A 1 1.91 1.06 -5.32
N CYS A 2 2.39 0.04 -4.61
CA CYS A 2 3.83 -0.16 -4.36
C CYS A 2 4.44 -1.07 -5.42
N THR A 3 4.13 -0.82 -6.70
CA THR A 3 4.66 -1.57 -7.85
C THR A 3 5.41 -0.65 -8.79
N ASN A 4 6.42 -1.20 -9.46
CA ASN A 4 7.33 -0.42 -10.31
C ASN A 4 6.71 0.06 -11.63
N GLY A 5 5.54 -0.41 -12.02
CA GLY A 5 4.85 -0.03 -13.26
C GLY A 5 5.50 -0.55 -14.55
N ILE A 6 6.50 -1.42 -14.46
CA ILE A 6 7.18 -2.04 -15.60
C ILE A 6 6.92 -3.54 -15.57
N SER A 7 6.33 -4.06 -16.64
CA SER A 7 6.16 -5.49 -16.86
C SER A 7 6.94 -5.89 -18.11
N ILE A 8 7.89 -6.80 -17.95
CA ILE A 8 8.67 -7.37 -19.06
C ILE A 8 8.44 -8.87 -18.99
N SER A 9 7.98 -9.47 -20.09
CA SER A 9 7.86 -10.91 -20.17
C SER A 9 9.25 -11.55 -19.99
N GLU A 10 9.32 -12.65 -19.26
CA GLU A 10 10.55 -13.41 -19.10
C GLU A 10 11.04 -13.87 -20.48
N ASN A 11 12.12 -13.29 -20.91
CA ASN A 11 12.81 -13.70 -22.14
C ASN A 11 14.32 -13.46 -22.03
N SER A 12 15.05 -14.03 -22.96
CA SER A 12 16.51 -13.91 -23.05
C SER A 12 17.01 -12.46 -23.26
N TYR A 13 16.15 -11.54 -23.65
CA TYR A 13 16.47 -10.14 -23.98
C TYR A 13 16.11 -9.14 -22.89
N PHE A 14 15.85 -9.60 -21.66
CA PHE A 14 15.43 -8.71 -20.55
C PHE A 14 16.39 -7.54 -20.34
N LYS A 15 17.72 -7.83 -20.31
CA LYS A 15 18.74 -6.80 -20.09
C LYS A 15 18.81 -5.79 -21.23
N GLU A 16 18.67 -6.25 -22.46
CA GLU A 16 18.65 -5.43 -23.67
C GLU A 16 17.42 -4.50 -23.64
N VAL A 17 16.25 -5.04 -23.32
CA VAL A 17 15.00 -4.26 -23.21
C VAL A 17 15.13 -3.19 -22.15
N VAL A 18 15.59 -3.53 -20.93
CA VAL A 18 15.79 -2.55 -19.85
C VAL A 18 16.82 -1.48 -20.26
N THR A 19 17.90 -1.90 -20.94
CA THR A 19 18.93 -0.96 -21.42
C THR A 19 18.36 0.00 -22.46
N LEU A 20 17.58 -0.50 -23.42
CA LEU A 20 16.97 0.32 -24.47
C LEU A 20 15.93 1.29 -23.87
N LEU A 21 15.04 0.79 -23.00
CA LEU A 21 14.09 1.60 -22.28
C LEU A 21 14.77 2.73 -21.50
N THR A 22 15.86 2.40 -20.81
CA THR A 22 16.61 3.39 -20.03
C THR A 22 17.26 4.45 -20.93
N LYS A 23 17.80 4.06 -22.10
CA LYS A 23 18.34 5.02 -23.08
C LYS A 23 17.25 5.99 -23.58
N LEU A 24 16.04 5.48 -23.86
CA LEU A 24 14.90 6.32 -24.26
C LEU A 24 14.49 7.28 -23.15
N ILE A 25 14.40 6.80 -21.90
CA ILE A 25 14.08 7.64 -20.74
C ILE A 25 15.15 8.72 -20.53
N LEU A 26 16.43 8.41 -20.72
CA LEU A 26 17.52 9.39 -20.66
C LEU A 26 17.40 10.47 -21.75
N GLN A 27 16.95 10.12 -22.95
CA GLN A 27 16.68 11.08 -24.03
C GLN A 27 15.50 11.99 -23.69
N ILE A 28 14.40 11.42 -23.18
CA ILE A 28 13.23 12.18 -22.71
C ILE A 28 13.65 13.13 -21.58
N ALA A 29 14.33 12.62 -20.56
CA ALA A 29 14.81 13.39 -19.43
C ALA A 29 15.72 14.58 -19.85
N LYS A 30 16.51 14.42 -20.91
CA LYS A 30 17.31 15.50 -21.49
C LYS A 30 16.42 16.56 -22.16
N LYS A 31 15.41 16.12 -22.91
CA LYS A 31 14.46 17.01 -23.60
C LYS A 31 13.60 17.80 -22.63
N GLU A 32 13.09 17.12 -21.56
CA GLU A 32 12.23 17.71 -20.53
C GLU A 32 13.03 18.43 -19.42
N GLU A 33 14.35 18.58 -19.59
CA GLU A 33 15.27 19.25 -18.66
C GLU A 33 15.17 18.77 -17.19
N THR A 34 14.83 17.49 -16.98
CA THR A 34 14.67 16.94 -15.63
C THR A 34 16.00 16.90 -14.88
N HIS A 35 15.95 17.03 -13.56
CA HIS A 35 17.15 17.02 -12.71
C HIS A 35 17.61 15.61 -12.34
N CYS A 36 16.69 14.65 -12.28
CA CYS A 36 16.98 13.25 -11.96
C CYS A 36 15.97 12.31 -12.60
N ILE A 37 16.35 11.03 -12.68
CA ILE A 37 15.52 9.91 -13.13
C ILE A 37 15.39 8.95 -11.97
N LEU A 38 14.17 8.50 -11.71
CA LEU A 38 13.84 7.59 -10.62
C LEU A 38 13.12 6.34 -11.16
N TYR A 39 13.67 5.17 -10.90
CA TYR A 39 13.00 3.88 -11.00
C TYR A 39 12.65 3.43 -9.59
N LYS A 40 11.36 3.23 -9.27
CA LYS A 40 10.92 3.01 -7.90
C LYS A 40 10.10 1.73 -7.71
N GLU A 41 10.05 1.27 -6.46
CA GLU A 41 9.15 0.22 -5.98
C GLU A 41 9.47 -1.17 -6.56
N TYR A 42 10.74 -1.55 -6.58
CA TYR A 42 11.19 -2.91 -6.94
C TYR A 42 11.30 -3.77 -5.69
N ASN A 43 10.67 -4.94 -5.69
CA ASN A 43 10.92 -5.95 -4.65
C ASN A 43 12.32 -6.55 -4.80
N GLN A 44 12.72 -7.43 -3.87
CA GLN A 44 14.07 -8.00 -3.84
C GLN A 44 14.40 -8.80 -5.12
N GLN A 45 13.46 -9.57 -5.64
CA GLN A 45 13.68 -10.37 -6.85
C GLN A 45 13.79 -9.48 -8.09
N GLU A 46 12.83 -8.57 -8.27
CA GLU A 46 12.84 -7.60 -9.37
C GLU A 46 14.09 -6.73 -9.33
N SER A 47 14.50 -6.24 -8.14
CA SER A 47 15.67 -5.39 -8.03
C SER A 47 16.96 -6.10 -8.52
N LYS A 48 17.11 -7.41 -8.27
CA LYS A 48 18.25 -8.16 -8.83
C LYS A 48 18.28 -8.15 -10.36
N ALA A 49 17.10 -8.29 -10.98
CA ALA A 49 17.00 -8.25 -12.43
C ALA A 49 17.33 -6.84 -12.99
N PHE A 50 16.94 -5.77 -12.26
CA PHE A 50 17.19 -4.38 -12.64
C PHE A 50 18.56 -3.84 -12.21
N ASP A 51 19.43 -4.64 -11.58
CA ASP A 51 20.79 -4.20 -11.18
C ASP A 51 21.69 -3.84 -12.38
N ILE A 52 21.28 -4.14 -13.62
CA ILE A 52 21.89 -3.58 -14.84
C ILE A 52 21.92 -2.04 -14.81
N LEU A 53 20.98 -1.38 -14.15
CA LEU A 53 20.95 0.06 -13.99
C LEU A 53 22.18 0.61 -13.25
N LEU A 54 22.82 -0.19 -12.39
CA LEU A 54 24.06 0.19 -11.70
C LEU A 54 25.19 0.44 -12.70
N SER A 55 25.31 -0.40 -13.73
CA SER A 55 26.29 -0.22 -14.82
C SER A 55 25.99 1.02 -15.69
N MET A 56 24.74 1.48 -15.68
CA MET A 56 24.30 2.70 -16.35
C MET A 56 24.43 3.96 -15.46
N GLY A 57 25.05 3.83 -14.28
CA GLY A 57 25.35 4.93 -13.37
C GLY A 57 24.23 5.31 -12.41
N PHE A 58 23.21 4.47 -12.21
CA PHE A 58 22.20 4.67 -11.16
C PHE A 58 22.74 4.25 -9.79
N ILE A 59 22.20 4.85 -8.74
CA ILE A 59 22.42 4.49 -7.34
C ILE A 59 21.21 3.70 -6.88
N LYS A 60 21.41 2.47 -6.36
CA LYS A 60 20.38 1.66 -5.72
C LYS A 60 20.25 2.02 -4.25
N LEU A 61 19.04 2.22 -3.79
CA LEU A 61 18.70 2.65 -2.43
C LEU A 61 17.49 1.86 -1.92
N HIS A 62 17.33 1.80 -0.60
CA HIS A 62 16.14 1.25 0.02
C HIS A 62 14.99 2.23 -0.05
N SER A 63 13.81 1.75 -0.48
CA SER A 63 12.55 2.48 -0.37
C SER A 63 11.88 2.16 0.98
N LEU A 64 10.75 2.80 1.25
CA LEU A 64 9.86 2.36 2.33
C LEU A 64 9.37 0.96 2.00
N PRO A 65 9.53 -0.03 2.88
CA PRO A 65 9.04 -1.39 2.61
C PRO A 65 7.52 -1.41 2.49
N THR A 66 7.00 -2.40 1.79
CA THR A 66 5.56 -2.64 1.72
C THR A 66 5.14 -3.77 2.64
N SER A 67 3.85 -3.90 2.89
CA SER A 67 3.28 -4.89 3.80
C SER A 67 2.19 -5.70 3.13
N PHE A 68 2.21 -7.01 3.35
CA PHE A 68 1.27 -7.96 2.76
C PHE A 68 0.63 -8.84 3.83
N VAL A 69 -0.63 -9.19 3.64
CA VAL A 69 -1.29 -10.29 4.35
C VAL A 69 -1.62 -11.38 3.35
N ASP A 70 -0.98 -12.53 3.49
CA ASP A 70 -1.30 -13.70 2.68
C ASP A 70 -2.54 -14.39 3.26
N ILE A 71 -3.50 -14.74 2.41
CA ILE A 71 -4.78 -15.30 2.82
C ILE A 71 -4.77 -16.81 2.62
N TYR A 72 -4.87 -17.53 3.74
CA TYR A 72 -4.93 -18.98 3.79
C TYR A 72 -6.30 -19.49 4.26
N TRP A 73 -7.17 -18.59 4.74
CA TRP A 73 -8.44 -18.91 5.38
C TRP A 73 -9.60 -18.75 4.41
N LYS A 74 -10.60 -19.62 4.57
CA LYS A 74 -11.84 -19.59 3.77
C LYS A 74 -12.90 -18.70 4.39
N SER A 75 -12.75 -18.29 5.64
CA SER A 75 -13.70 -17.42 6.34
C SER A 75 -12.98 -16.52 7.35
N TRP A 76 -13.64 -15.42 7.70
CA TRP A 76 -13.20 -14.56 8.79
C TRP A 76 -13.07 -15.32 10.12
N ASP A 77 -13.99 -16.24 10.40
CA ASP A 77 -13.97 -17.03 11.65
C ASP A 77 -12.76 -17.98 11.69
N GLU A 78 -12.37 -18.54 10.57
CA GLU A 78 -11.16 -19.36 10.48
C GLU A 78 -9.91 -18.52 10.73
N TYR A 79 -9.76 -17.36 10.08
CA TYR A 79 -8.69 -16.41 10.37
C TYR A 79 -8.67 -16.06 11.85
N PHE A 80 -9.81 -15.65 12.42
CA PHE A 80 -9.92 -15.23 13.80
C PHE A 80 -9.58 -16.33 14.80
N LYS A 81 -10.00 -17.58 14.57
CA LYS A 81 -9.68 -18.77 15.39
C LYS A 81 -8.18 -19.10 15.34
N ASN A 82 -7.51 -18.85 14.21
CA ASN A 82 -6.07 -19.09 14.06
C ASN A 82 -5.20 -18.07 14.79
N LEU A 83 -5.73 -16.91 15.14
CA LEU A 83 -4.99 -15.92 15.94
C LEU A 83 -4.68 -16.46 17.34
N ARG A 84 -3.50 -16.16 17.87
CA ARG A 84 -3.17 -16.36 19.29
C ARG A 84 -4.06 -15.50 20.17
N LYS A 85 -4.35 -15.96 21.40
CA LYS A 85 -5.29 -15.33 22.34
C LYS A 85 -5.10 -13.81 22.48
N LYS A 86 -3.88 -13.34 22.61
CA LYS A 86 -3.54 -11.91 22.75
C LYS A 86 -4.06 -11.08 21.57
N TYR A 87 -3.81 -11.52 20.33
CA TYR A 87 -4.20 -10.79 19.11
C TYR A 87 -5.70 -10.91 18.82
N ARG A 88 -6.27 -12.08 19.13
CA ARG A 88 -7.71 -12.29 19.05
C ARG A 88 -8.48 -11.37 20.00
N LEU A 89 -8.02 -11.20 21.24
CA LEU A 89 -8.61 -10.26 22.18
C LEU A 89 -8.45 -8.80 21.72
N PHE A 90 -7.31 -8.45 21.18
CA PHE A 90 -7.06 -7.12 20.62
C PHE A 90 -8.08 -6.78 19.52
N ILE A 91 -8.20 -7.64 18.48
CA ILE A 91 -9.15 -7.43 17.40
C ILE A 91 -10.60 -7.43 17.90
N LYS A 92 -10.96 -8.33 18.84
CA LYS A 92 -12.30 -8.38 19.44
C LYS A 92 -12.64 -7.07 20.14
N ASN A 93 -11.74 -6.55 20.95
CA ASN A 93 -11.97 -5.30 21.71
C ASN A 93 -12.16 -4.09 20.80
N ASP A 94 -11.46 -4.04 19.64
CA ASP A 94 -11.67 -2.97 18.69
C ASP A 94 -12.98 -3.13 17.92
N ARG A 95 -13.35 -4.36 17.52
CA ARG A 95 -14.62 -4.63 16.83
C ARG A 95 -15.85 -4.30 17.69
N ILE A 96 -15.81 -4.60 18.99
CA ILE A 96 -16.92 -4.30 19.93
C ILE A 96 -17.26 -2.80 19.91
N LYS A 97 -16.29 -1.92 19.65
CA LYS A 97 -16.52 -0.48 19.56
C LYS A 97 -17.43 -0.08 18.40
N LEU A 98 -17.51 -0.92 17.36
CA LEU A 98 -18.43 -0.75 16.22
C LEU A 98 -19.76 -1.52 16.41
N ASP A 99 -19.90 -2.28 17.50
CA ASP A 99 -21.10 -3.06 17.78
C ASP A 99 -22.21 -2.16 18.35
N SER A 100 -22.80 -1.39 17.47
CA SER A 100 -23.89 -0.46 17.76
C SER A 100 -24.87 -0.45 16.59
N PRO A 101 -26.18 -0.42 16.86
CA PRO A 101 -27.20 -0.33 15.79
C PRO A 101 -27.07 0.95 14.95
N LYS A 102 -26.35 1.95 15.45
CA LYS A 102 -26.06 3.21 14.73
C LYS A 102 -24.89 3.10 13.75
N VAL A 103 -24.07 2.06 13.88
CA VAL A 103 -22.91 1.85 13.02
C VAL A 103 -23.24 0.83 11.93
N THR A 104 -23.05 1.23 10.69
CA THR A 104 -23.16 0.33 9.53
C THR A 104 -21.85 0.26 8.78
N ILE A 105 -21.54 -0.91 8.23
CA ILE A 105 -20.38 -1.15 7.39
C ILE A 105 -20.89 -1.72 6.08
N GLU A 106 -20.58 -1.06 5.00
CA GLU A 106 -21.01 -1.47 3.65
C GLU A 106 -19.87 -1.38 2.64
N ILE A 107 -19.96 -2.17 1.59
CA ILE A 107 -19.09 -2.10 0.43
C ILE A 107 -19.88 -1.44 -0.69
N CYS A 108 -19.35 -0.32 -1.19
CA CYS A 108 -19.99 0.45 -2.25
C CYS A 108 -19.11 0.38 -3.50
N GLU A 109 -19.66 -0.19 -4.59
CA GLU A 109 -18.98 -0.27 -5.88
C GLU A 109 -19.24 0.99 -6.73
N ASP A 110 -20.39 1.66 -6.54
CA ASP A 110 -20.71 2.94 -7.18
C ASP A 110 -20.62 4.10 -6.18
N PHE A 111 -19.39 4.50 -5.90
CA PHE A 111 -19.09 5.52 -4.88
C PHE A 111 -18.85 6.92 -5.45
N GLY A 112 -19.04 7.12 -6.75
CA GLY A 112 -18.81 8.40 -7.41
C GLY A 112 -19.65 9.55 -6.83
N ALA A 113 -20.87 9.26 -6.37
CA ALA A 113 -21.75 10.23 -5.71
C ALA A 113 -21.20 10.72 -4.34
N HIS A 114 -20.37 9.92 -3.68
CA HIS A 114 -19.75 10.25 -2.39
C HIS A 114 -18.38 10.92 -2.51
N ALA A 115 -17.92 11.24 -3.73
CA ALA A 115 -16.56 11.71 -3.98
C ALA A 115 -16.12 12.89 -3.10
N ASP A 116 -17.00 13.85 -2.87
CA ASP A 116 -16.71 15.04 -2.04
C ASP A 116 -16.57 14.68 -0.56
N GLU A 117 -17.42 13.77 -0.04
CA GLU A 117 -17.33 13.27 1.34
C GLU A 117 -16.07 12.44 1.55
N LEU A 118 -15.75 11.54 0.60
CA LEU A 118 -14.54 10.71 0.63
C LEU A 118 -13.29 11.60 0.60
N TRP A 119 -13.27 12.60 -0.28
CA TRP A 119 -12.17 13.55 -0.33
C TRP A 119 -11.99 14.31 0.98
N ALA A 120 -13.07 14.78 1.61
CA ALA A 120 -12.99 15.49 2.88
C ALA A 120 -12.37 14.63 3.99
N LEU A 121 -12.77 13.35 4.08
CA LEU A 121 -12.19 12.39 5.03
C LEU A 121 -10.72 12.04 4.69
N TYR A 122 -10.39 11.87 3.41
CA TYR A 122 -9.02 11.69 2.95
C TYR A 122 -8.15 12.88 3.36
N MET A 123 -8.62 14.11 3.19
CA MET A 123 -7.89 15.32 3.56
C MET A 123 -7.59 15.40 5.07
N ASN A 124 -8.41 14.80 5.92
CA ASN A 124 -8.12 14.69 7.34
C ASN A 124 -6.85 13.84 7.58
N VAL A 125 -6.75 12.72 6.87
CA VAL A 125 -5.56 11.84 6.94
C VAL A 125 -4.35 12.52 6.32
N TYR A 126 -4.50 13.10 5.13
CA TYR A 126 -3.44 13.80 4.42
C TYR A 126 -2.81 14.94 5.26
N ARG A 127 -3.63 15.75 5.94
CA ARG A 127 -3.14 16.86 6.78
C ARG A 127 -2.29 16.36 7.95
N LYS A 128 -2.60 15.19 8.53
CA LYS A 128 -1.88 14.60 9.66
C LYS A 128 -0.71 13.70 9.26
N ALA A 129 -0.62 13.32 7.99
CA ALA A 129 0.47 12.46 7.52
C ALA A 129 1.82 13.16 7.63
N GLU A 130 2.81 12.46 8.21
CA GLU A 130 4.21 12.92 8.25
C GLU A 130 4.84 12.93 6.86
N VAL A 131 4.54 11.92 6.06
CA VAL A 131 4.98 11.79 4.67
C VAL A 131 3.81 12.05 3.75
N LYS A 132 3.92 13.07 2.90
CA LYS A 132 2.91 13.46 1.93
C LYS A 132 3.42 13.17 0.53
N PHE A 133 2.81 12.19 -0.13
CA PHE A 133 3.18 11.82 -1.50
C PHE A 133 2.43 12.68 -2.52
N GLU A 134 1.12 12.56 -2.57
CA GLU A 134 0.26 13.30 -3.48
C GLU A 134 -0.98 13.83 -2.76
N GLN A 135 -1.49 14.95 -3.21
CA GLN A 135 -2.77 15.49 -2.75
C GLN A 135 -3.85 15.21 -3.80
N LEU A 136 -4.80 14.35 -3.44
CA LEU A 136 -5.92 14.01 -4.30
C LEU A 136 -6.99 15.10 -4.34
N THR A 137 -7.82 15.05 -5.37
CA THR A 137 -8.98 15.93 -5.58
C THR A 137 -10.28 15.13 -5.52
N PRO A 138 -11.45 15.75 -5.33
CA PRO A 138 -12.74 15.05 -5.45
C PRO A 138 -12.90 14.36 -6.82
N GLN A 139 -12.38 15.00 -7.89
CA GLN A 139 -12.44 14.44 -9.23
C GLN A 139 -11.69 13.11 -9.36
N PHE A 140 -10.62 12.91 -8.58
CA PHE A 140 -9.91 11.62 -8.54
C PHE A 140 -10.86 10.48 -8.14
N PHE A 141 -11.68 10.66 -7.09
CA PHE A 141 -12.62 9.63 -6.62
C PHE A 141 -13.72 9.34 -7.65
N LYS A 142 -14.22 10.36 -8.34
CA LYS A 142 -15.17 10.19 -9.46
C LYS A 142 -14.54 9.42 -10.61
N ASN A 143 -13.33 9.80 -11.00
CA ASN A 143 -12.64 9.21 -12.13
C ASN A 143 -12.27 7.75 -11.86
N ILE A 144 -11.72 7.43 -10.68
CA ILE A 144 -11.33 6.05 -10.36
C ILE A 144 -12.55 5.12 -10.34
N ASN A 145 -13.69 5.58 -9.82
CA ASN A 145 -14.93 4.81 -9.86
C ASN A 145 -15.40 4.54 -11.29
N ASN A 146 -15.33 5.54 -12.16
CA ASN A 146 -15.77 5.41 -13.55
C ASN A 146 -14.83 4.55 -14.40
N TYR A 147 -13.50 4.74 -14.26
CA TYR A 147 -12.51 4.07 -15.11
C TYR A 147 -12.14 2.67 -14.63
N LEU A 148 -12.31 2.37 -13.34
CA LEU A 148 -12.04 1.07 -12.74
C LEU A 148 -13.34 0.40 -12.24
N LYS A 149 -14.41 0.55 -13.00
CA LYS A 149 -15.70 -0.08 -12.68
C LYS A 149 -15.55 -1.60 -12.63
N GLY A 150 -15.98 -2.19 -11.50
CA GLY A 150 -15.82 -3.63 -11.25
C GLY A 150 -14.44 -4.03 -10.69
N GLU A 151 -13.45 -3.13 -10.70
CA GLU A 151 -12.12 -3.34 -10.11
C GLU A 151 -11.86 -2.42 -8.92
N SER A 152 -12.73 -1.42 -8.69
CA SER A 152 -12.66 -0.49 -7.57
C SER A 152 -13.92 -0.52 -6.72
N SER A 153 -13.76 -0.39 -5.42
CA SER A 153 -14.84 -0.24 -4.44
C SER A 153 -14.37 0.55 -3.23
N VAL A 154 -15.31 0.98 -2.40
CA VAL A 154 -15.00 1.56 -1.10
C VAL A 154 -15.68 0.75 0.01
N ILE A 155 -14.96 0.49 1.10
CA ILE A 155 -15.56 0.07 2.36
C ILE A 155 -15.92 1.35 3.11
N LEU A 156 -17.20 1.53 3.42
CA LEU A 156 -17.71 2.67 4.17
C LEU A 156 -18.05 2.24 5.59
N ILE A 157 -17.60 2.99 6.58
CA ILE A 157 -18.06 2.90 7.98
C ILE A 157 -18.89 4.15 8.24
N LYS A 158 -20.17 3.95 8.56
CA LYS A 158 -21.13 5.03 8.80
C LYS A 158 -21.60 5.02 10.27
N LEU A 159 -21.83 6.18 10.83
CA LEU A 159 -22.49 6.40 12.12
C LEU A 159 -23.72 7.28 11.88
N ASP A 160 -24.92 6.80 12.26
CA ASP A 160 -26.19 7.50 12.00
C ASP A 160 -26.29 7.96 10.52
N ASN A 161 -25.98 7.06 9.57
CA ASN A 161 -25.92 7.27 8.11
C ASN A 161 -24.86 8.23 7.60
N LYS A 162 -24.04 8.86 8.47
CA LYS A 162 -22.94 9.71 8.06
C LYS A 162 -21.68 8.88 7.87
N ILE A 163 -20.96 9.05 6.76
CA ILE A 163 -19.67 8.41 6.54
C ILE A 163 -18.65 9.00 7.50
N ILE A 164 -18.04 8.13 8.35
CA ILE A 164 -17.01 8.51 9.33
C ILE A 164 -15.63 7.91 9.01
N ALA A 165 -15.60 6.86 8.19
CA ALA A 165 -14.37 6.32 7.63
C ALA A 165 -14.64 5.63 6.30
N PHE A 166 -13.62 5.59 5.45
CA PHE A 166 -13.64 4.77 4.24
C PHE A 166 -12.26 4.21 3.92
N GLU A 167 -12.24 3.10 3.18
CA GLU A 167 -11.07 2.55 2.50
C GLU A 167 -11.39 2.40 1.02
N LEU A 168 -10.62 3.08 0.17
CA LEU A 168 -10.68 2.88 -1.28
C LEU A 168 -9.83 1.67 -1.64
N ILE A 169 -10.46 0.70 -2.28
CA ILE A 169 -9.86 -0.56 -2.67
C ILE A 169 -9.80 -0.67 -4.18
N ILE A 170 -8.67 -1.18 -4.69
CA ILE A 170 -8.57 -1.72 -6.04
C ILE A 170 -8.23 -3.19 -5.92
N GLU A 171 -8.88 -4.02 -6.74
CA GLU A 171 -8.65 -5.45 -6.71
C GLU A 171 -8.52 -6.04 -8.11
N ASP A 172 -7.60 -7.01 -8.24
CA ASP A 172 -7.55 -7.93 -9.37
C ASP A 172 -8.01 -9.33 -8.94
N LYS A 173 -7.84 -10.35 -9.80
CA LYS A 173 -8.24 -11.73 -9.48
C LYS A 173 -7.59 -12.28 -8.21
N SER A 174 -6.38 -11.86 -7.89
CA SER A 174 -5.55 -12.46 -6.82
C SER A 174 -5.26 -11.52 -5.67
N ILE A 175 -5.14 -10.24 -5.93
CA ILE A 175 -4.63 -9.25 -4.97
C ILE A 175 -5.68 -8.18 -4.72
N LEU A 176 -5.83 -7.81 -3.45
CA LEU A 176 -6.61 -6.68 -3.00
C LEU A 176 -5.67 -5.60 -2.48
N ARG A 177 -5.86 -4.35 -2.94
CA ARG A 177 -5.03 -3.19 -2.60
C ARG A 177 -5.87 -2.06 -2.04
N PRO A 178 -5.90 -1.85 -0.71
CA PRO A 178 -6.39 -0.59 -0.15
C PRO A 178 -5.42 0.53 -0.54
N LEU A 179 -5.92 1.53 -1.26
CA LEU A 179 -5.10 2.63 -1.77
C LEU A 179 -5.10 3.84 -0.86
N TYR A 180 -6.29 4.25 -0.44
CA TYR A 180 -6.48 5.46 0.33
C TYR A 180 -7.52 5.29 1.42
N LEU A 181 -7.16 5.78 2.60
CA LEU A 181 -7.98 5.81 3.79
C LEU A 181 -8.46 7.23 4.06
N GLY A 182 -9.71 7.38 4.46
CA GLY A 182 -10.23 8.61 5.06
C GLY A 182 -10.82 8.34 6.43
N LEU A 183 -10.59 9.25 7.38
CA LEU A 183 -11.06 9.11 8.76
C LEU A 183 -11.62 10.42 9.31
N ASP A 184 -12.70 10.34 10.06
CA ASP A 184 -13.06 11.35 11.04
C ASP A 184 -12.27 11.08 12.33
N TYR A 185 -11.22 11.88 12.56
CA TYR A 185 -10.36 11.69 13.72
C TYR A 185 -11.07 11.93 15.06
N LYS A 186 -12.16 12.72 15.10
CA LYS A 186 -12.93 12.92 16.31
C LYS A 186 -13.60 11.63 16.77
N MET A 187 -13.97 10.78 15.80
CA MET A 187 -14.61 9.47 16.06
C MET A 187 -13.59 8.33 16.17
N ASN A 188 -12.38 8.50 15.62
CA ASN A 188 -11.40 7.43 15.55
C ASN A 188 -10.97 6.90 16.92
N GLU A 189 -10.77 7.75 17.91
CA GLU A 189 -10.30 7.33 19.24
C GLU A 189 -11.35 6.44 19.94
N GLY A 190 -12.61 6.84 19.92
CA GLY A 190 -13.72 6.06 20.53
C GLY A 190 -14.03 4.77 19.77
N LEU A 191 -13.97 4.77 18.44
CA LEU A 191 -14.40 3.67 17.58
C LEU A 191 -13.26 2.83 17.00
N SER A 192 -11.99 3.18 17.26
CA SER A 192 -10.81 2.52 16.67
C SER A 192 -10.91 2.37 15.15
N LEU A 193 -11.37 3.42 14.45
CA LEU A 193 -11.72 3.36 13.02
C LEU A 193 -10.58 2.80 12.17
N TYR A 194 -9.34 3.22 12.42
CA TYR A 194 -8.19 2.76 11.67
C TYR A 194 -7.97 1.24 11.76
N PHE A 195 -8.04 0.66 12.97
CA PHE A 195 -7.87 -0.79 13.15
C PHE A 195 -9.07 -1.57 12.63
N ASN A 196 -10.27 -1.01 12.80
CA ASN A 196 -11.47 -1.61 12.26
C ASN A 196 -11.47 -1.59 10.74
N SER A 197 -10.99 -0.53 10.08
CA SER A 197 -10.81 -0.48 8.63
C SER A 197 -9.88 -1.61 8.16
N ILE A 198 -8.71 -1.79 8.78
CA ILE A 198 -7.80 -2.91 8.44
C ILE A 198 -8.50 -4.27 8.61
N SER A 199 -9.26 -4.46 9.69
CA SER A 199 -10.00 -5.70 9.92
C SER A 199 -11.06 -5.96 8.83
N GLN A 200 -11.75 -4.91 8.36
CA GLN A 200 -12.73 -5.01 7.28
C GLN A 200 -12.05 -5.32 5.94
N ILE A 201 -10.88 -4.74 5.67
CA ILE A 201 -10.07 -5.07 4.47
C ILE A 201 -9.72 -6.56 4.46
N ILE A 202 -9.25 -7.12 5.58
CA ILE A 202 -8.90 -8.55 5.67
C ILE A 202 -10.16 -9.41 5.48
N LYS A 203 -11.26 -9.07 6.15
CA LYS A 203 -12.53 -9.78 6.00
C LYS A 203 -12.97 -9.77 4.54
N HIS A 204 -12.98 -8.62 3.89
CA HIS A 204 -13.35 -8.47 2.48
C HIS A 204 -12.43 -9.28 1.55
N GLY A 205 -11.11 -9.25 1.77
CA GLY A 205 -10.16 -10.04 0.98
C GLY A 205 -10.41 -11.55 1.09
N ILE A 206 -10.76 -12.05 2.29
CA ILE A 206 -11.15 -13.45 2.51
C ILE A 206 -12.46 -13.78 1.75
N GLU A 207 -13.49 -12.94 1.91
CA GLU A 207 -14.80 -13.12 1.26
C GLU A 207 -14.71 -13.09 -0.27
N ARG A 208 -13.77 -12.30 -0.81
CA ARG A 208 -13.47 -12.21 -2.25
C ARG A 208 -12.49 -13.28 -2.74
N ASN A 209 -12.09 -14.24 -1.88
CA ASN A 209 -11.14 -15.32 -2.20
C ASN A 209 -9.81 -14.82 -2.79
N LYS A 210 -9.30 -13.69 -2.29
CA LYS A 210 -8.00 -13.17 -2.69
C LYS A 210 -6.88 -14.03 -2.12
N LYS A 211 -5.74 -14.07 -2.82
CA LYS A 211 -4.53 -14.74 -2.33
C LYS A 211 -3.76 -13.87 -1.36
N THR A 212 -3.74 -12.57 -1.63
CA THR A 212 -2.90 -11.61 -0.89
C THR A 212 -3.59 -10.25 -0.81
N ILE A 213 -3.41 -9.58 0.31
CA ILE A 213 -3.76 -8.17 0.50
C ILE A 213 -2.47 -7.37 0.61
N GLU A 214 -2.27 -6.40 -0.27
CA GLU A 214 -1.15 -5.47 -0.23
C GLU A 214 -1.55 -4.23 0.58
N LEU A 215 -1.24 -4.21 1.88
CA LEU A 215 -1.58 -3.10 2.78
C LEU A 215 -0.71 -1.85 2.59
N GLY A 216 0.27 -1.92 1.68
CA GLY A 216 1.13 -0.79 1.33
C GLY A 216 2.16 -0.42 2.38
N GLN A 217 2.76 0.76 2.17
CA GLN A 217 3.83 1.35 2.98
C GLN A 217 3.29 2.04 4.24
N THR A 218 4.18 2.46 5.14
CA THR A 218 3.90 3.22 6.38
C THR A 218 3.01 2.51 7.40
N SER A 219 2.87 3.06 8.59
CA SER A 219 1.98 2.55 9.66
C SER A 219 2.12 1.03 9.92
N TYR A 220 3.34 0.51 9.97
CA TYR A 220 3.62 -0.93 10.02
C TYR A 220 3.12 -1.61 11.30
N TYR A 221 3.14 -0.92 12.43
CA TYR A 221 2.77 -1.50 13.73
C TYR A 221 1.37 -2.12 13.77
N PRO A 222 0.30 -1.43 13.34
CA PRO A 222 -1.04 -2.02 13.27
C PRO A 222 -1.13 -3.18 12.26
N LYS A 223 -0.44 -3.08 11.12
CA LYS A 223 -0.42 -4.11 10.09
C LYS A 223 0.25 -5.40 10.59
N LEU A 224 1.34 -5.29 11.33
CA LEU A 224 1.99 -6.44 11.99
C LEU A 224 1.08 -7.12 13.03
N LYS A 225 0.12 -6.41 13.64
CA LYS A 225 -0.83 -7.00 14.60
C LYS A 225 -1.91 -7.85 13.96
N VAL A 226 -2.11 -7.70 12.66
CA VAL A 226 -3.06 -8.50 11.88
C VAL A 226 -2.37 -9.54 10.99
N GLY A 227 -1.06 -9.74 11.15
CA GLY A 227 -0.31 -10.79 10.45
C GLY A 227 0.33 -10.36 9.16
N ALA A 228 0.51 -9.08 8.95
CA ALA A 228 1.25 -8.64 7.80
C ALA A 228 2.73 -9.02 7.90
N ARG A 229 3.29 -9.51 6.80
CA ARG A 229 4.71 -9.58 6.54
C ARG A 229 5.19 -8.30 5.88
N ILE A 230 6.43 -7.94 6.09
CA ILE A 230 7.03 -6.72 5.54
C ILE A 230 8.06 -7.12 4.49
N GLU A 231 7.94 -6.57 3.28
CA GLU A 231 8.89 -6.79 2.20
C GLU A 231 9.70 -5.53 1.91
N PRO A 232 11.03 -5.65 1.81
CA PRO A 232 11.87 -4.54 1.41
C PRO A 232 11.60 -4.15 -0.04
N LEU A 233 11.58 -2.85 -0.30
CA LEU A 233 11.53 -2.29 -1.64
C LEU A 233 12.78 -1.48 -1.93
N TYR A 234 13.10 -1.38 -3.20
CA TYR A 234 14.27 -0.67 -3.70
C TYR A 234 13.88 0.34 -4.78
N PHE A 235 14.68 1.38 -4.89
CA PHE A 235 14.60 2.30 -6.00
C PHE A 235 16.00 2.62 -6.54
N TYR A 236 16.06 3.08 -7.80
CA TYR A 236 17.27 3.48 -8.47
C TYR A 236 17.14 4.94 -8.87
N ILE A 237 18.14 5.74 -8.53
CA ILE A 237 18.17 7.18 -8.86
C ILE A 237 19.43 7.52 -9.65
N LYS A 238 19.27 8.39 -10.64
CA LYS A 238 20.38 8.98 -11.39
C LYS A 238 20.16 10.47 -11.55
N PHE A 239 21.12 11.27 -11.12
CA PHE A 239 21.11 12.70 -11.32
C PHE A 239 21.71 13.08 -12.66
N LYS A 240 21.17 14.12 -13.30
CA LYS A 240 21.69 14.68 -14.54
C LYS A 240 23.08 15.30 -14.35
N ASN A 241 23.30 15.98 -13.22
CA ASN A 241 24.58 16.59 -12.86
C ASN A 241 25.54 15.52 -12.29
N PRO A 242 26.67 15.22 -12.95
CA PRO A 242 27.61 14.19 -12.49
C PRO A 242 28.29 14.53 -11.17
N LEU A 243 28.51 15.82 -10.85
CA LEU A 243 29.05 16.25 -9.57
C LEU A 243 28.05 15.95 -8.44
N LEU A 244 26.78 16.27 -8.65
CA LEU A 244 25.73 15.97 -7.69
C LEU A 244 25.57 14.46 -7.50
N GLN A 245 25.64 13.68 -8.58
CA GLN A 245 25.64 12.22 -8.57
C GLN A 245 26.77 11.66 -7.68
N TYR A 246 27.96 12.19 -7.81
CA TYR A 246 29.13 11.78 -7.03
C TYR A 246 28.99 12.18 -5.55
N LEU A 247 28.64 13.41 -5.28
CA LEU A 247 28.52 13.95 -3.91
C LEU A 247 27.38 13.29 -3.11
N LEU A 248 26.26 12.95 -3.75
CA LEU A 248 25.11 12.38 -3.08
C LEU A 248 25.14 10.86 -2.92
N LYS A 249 26.05 10.16 -3.60
CA LYS A 249 26.10 8.68 -3.59
C LYS A 249 26.13 8.08 -2.17
N TYR A 250 26.95 8.63 -1.28
CA TYR A 250 27.06 8.14 0.12
C TYR A 250 26.00 8.74 1.05
N PRO A 251 25.74 10.06 1.04
CA PRO A 251 24.69 10.65 1.86
C PRO A 251 23.32 10.05 1.64
N LEU A 252 22.95 9.74 0.39
CA LEU A 252 21.67 9.10 0.09
C LEU A 252 21.53 7.72 0.75
N LYS A 253 22.60 6.92 0.81
CA LYS A 253 22.57 5.62 1.51
C LYS A 253 22.30 5.76 3.00
N LEU A 254 22.75 6.87 3.62
CA LEU A 254 22.48 7.17 5.03
C LEU A 254 21.05 7.70 5.23
N LEU A 255 20.52 8.45 4.26
CA LEU A 255 19.15 8.99 4.31
C LEU A 255 18.08 7.91 4.02
N PHE A 256 18.44 6.87 3.26
CA PHE A 256 17.55 5.77 2.89
C PHE A 256 18.08 4.42 3.44
N PRO A 257 18.18 4.27 4.78
CA PRO A 257 18.65 3.05 5.39
C PRO A 257 17.65 1.90 5.20
N GLU A 258 18.14 0.69 5.26
CA GLU A 258 17.29 -0.49 5.35
C GLU A 258 16.46 -0.43 6.65
N ARG A 259 15.15 -0.62 6.53
CA ARG A 259 14.23 -0.68 7.66
C ARG A 259 13.88 -2.12 7.95
N THR A 260 14.32 -2.62 9.09
CA THR A 260 14.00 -3.96 9.56
C THR A 260 12.87 -3.93 10.57
N PHE A 261 11.97 -4.91 10.50
CA PHE A 261 10.84 -5.05 11.41
C PHE A 261 10.87 -6.43 12.05
N LYS A 262 10.70 -6.49 13.36
CA LYS A 262 10.52 -7.77 14.05
C LYS A 262 9.16 -8.34 13.66
N THR A 263 9.17 -9.48 12.99
CA THR A 263 7.96 -10.25 12.71
C THR A 263 7.27 -10.63 14.01
N LYS A 264 5.95 -10.55 14.02
CA LYS A 264 5.15 -10.95 15.18
C LYS A 264 4.53 -12.30 14.89
N ASN A 265 4.86 -13.29 15.71
CA ASN A 265 4.18 -14.58 15.66
C ASN A 265 2.76 -14.42 16.22
N ILE A 266 1.81 -14.04 15.34
CA ILE A 266 0.43 -13.77 15.74
C ILE A 266 -0.48 -14.98 15.56
N PHE A 267 -0.12 -15.92 14.70
CA PHE A 267 -0.89 -17.13 14.45
C PHE A 267 -0.48 -18.28 15.36
N LYS A 268 -1.39 -19.23 15.60
CA LYS A 268 -1.12 -20.47 16.35
C LYS A 268 -0.21 -21.37 15.53
N ASP A 269 -0.51 -21.50 14.25
CA ASP A 269 0.33 -22.20 13.30
C ASP A 269 1.48 -21.29 12.86
N GLN A 270 2.71 -21.72 13.18
CA GLN A 270 3.91 -20.95 12.89
C GLN A 270 4.27 -20.97 11.40
N SER A 271 3.79 -21.94 10.64
CA SER A 271 3.97 -21.99 9.18
C SER A 271 3.28 -20.85 8.44
N LEU A 272 2.30 -20.20 9.09
CA LEU A 272 1.59 -19.03 8.57
C LEU A 272 2.29 -17.69 8.90
N THR A 273 3.41 -17.76 9.61
CA THR A 273 4.21 -16.58 9.99
C THR A 273 5.55 -16.68 9.25
N ILE A 274 5.65 -16.09 8.08
CA ILE A 274 6.88 -16.03 7.28
C ILE A 274 7.65 -14.76 7.61
#